data_36ca8217da9c2ec18d4d6e1575e2170a
#
_entry.id   36ca8217da9c2ec18d4d6e1575e2170a
#
_cell.length_a   1.000
_cell.length_b   1.000
_cell.length_c   1.000
_cell.angle_alpha   90.00
_cell.angle_beta   90.00
_cell.angle_gamma   90.00
#
_symmetry.space_group_name_H-M   'P 1'
#
loop_
_entity.id
_entity.type
_entity.pdbx_description
1 polymer ?
#
loop_
_entity_poly.entity_id
_entity_poly.type
_entity_poly.pdbx_seq_one_letter_code
_entity_poly.pdbx_strand_id
1 'polypeptide(L)'
;MKKNEPISKVMSTSPISVHEGDPVSKVKQLIEDKGIHHVPVVNGEKLIGIISWSDLLRVSFGEFGNQDGRQLDALLDHTYTVTRLMSANPISVSVHGTVRDAARILGEGHFHALPVVDGENLVGIVTSTDLIRFLADL
;
A
#
# COMPACT_ATOMS: atom_id res chain seq x y z
N MET A 1 23.15 -16.11 8.35
CA MET A 1 22.01 -15.26 8.04
C MET A 1 20.73 -15.89 8.56
N LYS A 2 19.86 -15.09 9.11
CA LYS A 2 18.62 -15.55 9.75
C LYS A 2 17.54 -15.78 8.70
N LYS A 3 17.51 -16.96 8.10
CA LYS A 3 16.65 -17.26 6.95
C LYS A 3 15.17 -17.36 7.31
N ASN A 4 14.84 -17.76 8.53
CA ASN A 4 13.48 -18.05 8.95
C ASN A 4 12.92 -17.03 9.94
N GLU A 5 13.47 -15.82 9.96
CA GLU A 5 12.92 -14.77 10.81
C GLU A 5 11.47 -14.49 10.43
N PRO A 6 10.58 -14.41 11.42
CA PRO A 6 9.16 -14.15 11.14
C PRO A 6 8.96 -12.75 10.55
N ILE A 7 8.00 -12.66 9.65
CA ILE A 7 7.64 -11.40 8.98
C ILE A 7 7.25 -10.31 9.99
N SER A 8 6.72 -10.71 11.14
CA SER A 8 6.31 -9.78 12.19
C SER A 8 7.45 -8.93 12.74
N LYS A 9 8.70 -9.35 12.55
CA LYS A 9 9.86 -8.57 12.99
C LYS A 9 10.14 -7.36 12.11
N VAL A 10 9.68 -7.36 10.87
CA VAL A 10 9.98 -6.28 9.91
C VAL A 10 8.75 -5.52 9.47
N MET A 11 7.55 -6.09 9.60
CA MET A 11 6.33 -5.43 9.17
C MET A 11 5.96 -4.26 10.08
N SER A 12 5.31 -3.25 9.52
CA SER A 12 4.58 -2.26 10.29
C SER A 12 3.21 -2.84 10.63
N THR A 13 2.84 -2.81 11.90
CA THR A 13 1.52 -3.26 12.36
C THR A 13 0.50 -2.13 12.21
N SER A 14 -0.78 -2.50 12.14
CA SER A 14 -1.86 -1.52 11.99
C SER A 14 -1.58 -0.53 10.86
N PRO A 15 -1.40 -1.01 9.63
CA PRO A 15 -1.04 -0.14 8.52
C PRO A 15 -2.14 0.88 8.24
N ILE A 16 -1.73 2.07 7.79
CA ILE A 16 -2.68 3.08 7.35
C ILE A 16 -3.40 2.53 6.11
N SER A 17 -4.71 2.49 6.16
CA SER A 17 -5.54 1.95 5.09
C SER A 17 -6.77 2.82 4.86
N VAL A 18 -7.47 2.57 3.76
CA VAL A 18 -8.74 3.22 3.45
C VAL A 18 -9.80 2.16 3.19
N HIS A 19 -11.04 2.52 3.41
CA HIS A 19 -12.20 1.70 3.07
C HIS A 19 -12.53 1.87 1.59
N GLU A 20 -13.14 0.84 1.02
CA GLU A 20 -13.55 0.90 -0.38
C GLU A 20 -14.52 2.03 -0.70
N GLY A 21 -15.30 2.50 0.31
CA GLY A 21 -16.23 3.61 0.15
C GLY A 21 -15.63 4.99 0.40
N ASP A 22 -14.37 5.07 0.77
CA ASP A 22 -13.73 6.36 1.01
C ASP A 22 -13.47 7.11 -0.31
N PRO A 23 -13.44 8.45 -0.28
CA PRO A 23 -13.10 9.22 -1.47
C PRO A 23 -11.62 9.11 -1.82
N VAL A 24 -11.31 9.22 -3.10
CA VAL A 24 -9.92 9.16 -3.59
C VAL A 24 -9.06 10.27 -2.97
N SER A 25 -9.63 11.44 -2.73
CA SER A 25 -8.93 12.56 -2.09
C SER A 25 -8.38 12.21 -0.71
N LYS A 26 -9.05 11.28 0.01
CA LYS A 26 -8.54 10.79 1.29
C LYS A 26 -7.24 10.02 1.12
N VAL A 27 -7.13 9.22 0.08
CA VAL A 27 -5.88 8.49 -0.23
C VAL A 27 -4.75 9.49 -0.52
N LYS A 28 -5.03 10.49 -1.35
CA LYS A 28 -4.07 11.55 -1.68
C LYS A 28 -3.59 12.27 -0.41
N GLN A 29 -4.53 12.63 0.47
CA GLN A 29 -4.22 13.31 1.72
C GLN A 29 -3.33 12.46 2.63
N LEU A 30 -3.63 11.17 2.77
CA LEU A 30 -2.83 10.26 3.61
C LEU A 30 -1.41 10.11 3.07
N ILE A 31 -1.25 9.99 1.76
CA ILE A 31 0.08 9.90 1.13
C ILE A 31 0.88 11.17 1.39
N GLU A 32 0.27 12.34 1.20
CA GLU A 32 0.93 13.62 1.39
C GLU A 32 1.27 13.87 2.87
N ASP A 33 0.32 13.65 3.77
CA ASP A 33 0.47 14.01 5.18
C ASP A 33 1.35 13.02 5.95
N LYS A 34 1.31 11.75 5.57
CA LYS A 34 2.03 10.69 6.29
C LYS A 34 3.32 10.27 5.59
N GLY A 35 3.58 10.77 4.40
CA GLY A 35 4.79 10.43 3.65
C GLY A 35 4.86 8.96 3.22
N ILE A 36 3.72 8.30 3.11
CA ILE A 36 3.64 6.91 2.66
C ILE A 36 3.42 6.86 1.15
N HIS A 37 3.79 5.73 0.53
CA HIS A 37 3.70 5.57 -0.92
C HIS A 37 2.69 4.51 -1.35
N HIS A 38 2.13 3.77 -0.42
CA HIS A 38 1.19 2.68 -0.67
C HIS A 38 0.11 2.69 0.39
N VAL A 39 -1.14 2.59 -0.04
CA VAL A 39 -2.30 2.60 0.87
C VAL A 39 -3.15 1.36 0.57
N PRO A 40 -3.17 0.39 1.47
CA PRO A 40 -4.09 -0.75 1.33
C PRO A 40 -5.56 -0.30 1.39
N VAL A 41 -6.38 -1.02 0.65
CA VAL A 41 -7.83 -0.80 0.62
C VAL A 41 -8.51 -2.01 1.24
N VAL A 42 -9.41 -1.75 2.17
CA VAL A 42 -10.11 -2.82 2.91
C VAL A 42 -11.63 -2.69 2.78
N ASN A 43 -12.30 -3.83 2.91
CA ASN A 43 -13.74 -3.91 3.16
C ASN A 43 -13.89 -4.53 4.55
N GLY A 44 -14.26 -3.71 5.54
CA GLY A 44 -14.11 -4.11 6.93
C GLY A 44 -12.64 -4.33 7.27
N GLU A 45 -12.27 -5.56 7.61
CA GLU A 45 -10.87 -5.93 7.86
C GLU A 45 -10.23 -6.64 6.67
N LYS A 46 -11.03 -7.02 5.68
CA LYS A 46 -10.57 -7.79 4.52
C LYS A 46 -9.80 -6.91 3.55
N LEU A 47 -8.61 -7.34 3.19
CA LEU A 47 -7.82 -6.69 2.15
C LEU A 47 -8.45 -6.95 0.78
N ILE A 48 -8.72 -5.88 0.04
CA ILE A 48 -9.30 -5.99 -1.31
C ILE A 48 -8.45 -5.33 -2.39
N GLY A 49 -7.54 -4.44 -2.03
CA GLY A 49 -6.74 -3.74 -3.02
C GLY A 49 -5.59 -2.96 -2.40
N ILE A 50 -4.83 -2.31 -3.26
CA ILE A 50 -3.77 -1.38 -2.85
C ILE A 50 -3.68 -0.24 -3.88
N ILE A 51 -3.43 0.97 -3.40
CA ILE A 51 -3.23 2.15 -4.24
C ILE A 51 -1.84 2.69 -3.95
N SER A 52 -1.05 2.93 -5.01
CA SER A 52 0.28 3.51 -4.89
C SER A 52 0.26 5.00 -5.22
N TRP A 53 1.31 5.71 -4.75
CA TRP A 53 1.55 7.08 -5.16
C TRP A 53 1.62 7.22 -6.68
N SER A 54 2.21 6.23 -7.36
CA SER A 54 2.29 6.22 -8.83
C SER A 54 0.91 6.18 -9.49
N ASP A 55 -0.04 5.45 -8.91
CA ASP A 55 -1.41 5.39 -9.42
C ASP A 55 -2.07 6.77 -9.37
N LEU A 56 -1.88 7.49 -8.27
CA LEU A 56 -2.42 8.84 -8.11
C LEU A 56 -1.75 9.84 -9.04
N LEU A 57 -0.43 9.78 -9.19
CA LEU A 57 0.30 10.68 -10.09
C LEU A 57 -0.19 10.53 -11.52
N ARG A 58 -0.40 9.30 -11.97
CA ARG A 58 -0.85 9.04 -13.33
C ARG A 58 -2.17 9.74 -13.64
N VAL A 59 -3.14 9.66 -12.74
CA VAL A 59 -4.45 10.31 -12.96
C VAL A 59 -4.41 11.79 -12.66
N SER A 60 -3.63 12.24 -11.68
CA SER A 60 -3.59 13.65 -11.28
C SER A 60 -2.91 14.52 -12.32
N PHE A 61 -1.74 14.11 -12.80
CA PHE A 61 -0.97 14.89 -13.76
C PHE A 61 -1.26 14.53 -15.21
N GLY A 62 -1.70 13.29 -15.45
CA GLY A 62 -2.01 12.84 -16.79
C GLY A 62 -3.35 13.37 -17.32
N GLU A 63 -4.39 13.42 -16.48
CA GLU A 63 -5.73 13.81 -16.91
C GLU A 63 -6.08 15.24 -16.50
N PHE A 64 -5.74 15.68 -15.31
CA PHE A 64 -6.23 16.94 -14.77
C PHE A 64 -5.20 18.07 -14.78
N GLY A 65 -3.93 17.75 -14.99
CA GLY A 65 -2.90 18.75 -15.24
C GLY A 65 -2.76 19.78 -14.13
N ASN A 66 -2.89 21.06 -14.48
CA ASN A 66 -2.54 22.22 -13.65
C ASN A 66 -3.67 22.70 -12.73
N GLN A 67 -4.53 21.82 -12.26
CA GLN A 67 -5.58 22.19 -11.31
C GLN A 67 -5.00 22.49 -9.93
N ASP A 68 -5.62 23.44 -9.19
CA ASP A 68 -5.24 23.65 -7.79
C ASP A 68 -5.71 22.46 -6.92
N GLY A 69 -5.20 22.37 -5.69
CA GLY A 69 -5.44 21.22 -4.83
C GLY A 69 -6.91 20.93 -4.55
N ARG A 70 -7.73 21.96 -4.36
CA ARG A 70 -9.17 21.80 -4.09
C ARG A 70 -9.92 21.34 -5.33
N GLN A 71 -9.61 21.92 -6.48
CA GLN A 71 -10.22 21.52 -7.74
C GLN A 71 -9.80 20.11 -8.11
N LEU A 72 -8.55 19.75 -7.89
CA LEU A 72 -8.04 18.41 -8.15
C LEU A 72 -8.77 17.38 -7.30
N ASP A 73 -8.91 17.63 -6.00
CA ASP A 73 -9.60 16.71 -5.09
C ASP A 73 -11.06 16.49 -5.52
N ALA A 74 -11.76 17.57 -5.87
CA ALA A 74 -13.14 17.48 -6.34
C ALA A 74 -13.23 16.68 -7.65
N LEU A 75 -12.32 16.89 -8.58
CA LEU A 75 -12.29 16.17 -9.85
C LEU A 75 -11.98 14.69 -9.65
N LEU A 76 -11.01 14.37 -8.79
CA LEU A 76 -10.67 13.00 -8.47
C LEU A 76 -11.87 12.26 -7.88
N ASP A 77 -12.53 12.85 -6.89
CA ASP A 77 -13.67 12.24 -6.20
C ASP A 77 -14.89 12.10 -7.11
N HIS A 78 -15.07 13.04 -8.04
CA HIS A 78 -16.16 12.96 -9.01
C HIS A 78 -15.90 11.93 -10.10
N THR A 79 -14.65 11.77 -10.52
CA THR A 79 -14.27 10.94 -11.67
C THR A 79 -13.94 9.50 -11.29
N TYR A 80 -13.30 9.30 -10.14
CA TYR A 80 -12.81 7.98 -9.73
C TYR A 80 -13.36 7.57 -8.38
N THR A 81 -13.48 6.25 -8.22
CA THR A 81 -13.67 5.62 -6.91
C THR A 81 -12.37 4.93 -6.51
N VAL A 82 -12.22 4.68 -5.22
CA VAL A 82 -11.07 3.93 -4.69
C VAL A 82 -10.97 2.55 -5.37
N THR A 83 -12.10 1.88 -5.55
CA THR A 83 -12.13 0.54 -6.16
C THR A 83 -11.72 0.53 -7.63
N ARG A 84 -11.98 1.62 -8.36
CA ARG A 84 -11.53 1.73 -9.75
C ARG A 84 -10.04 2.03 -9.87
N LEU A 85 -9.51 2.77 -8.90
CA LEU A 85 -8.12 3.20 -8.95
C LEU A 85 -7.16 2.14 -8.41
N MET A 86 -7.58 1.34 -7.45
CA MET A 86 -6.74 0.35 -6.80
C MET A 86 -6.35 -0.79 -7.74
N SER A 87 -5.22 -1.43 -7.43
CA SER A 87 -4.92 -2.76 -7.93
C SER A 87 -5.67 -3.75 -7.05
N ALA A 88 -6.60 -4.51 -7.65
CA ALA A 88 -7.41 -5.48 -6.93
C ALA A 88 -6.61 -6.75 -6.64
N ASN A 89 -6.96 -7.43 -5.54
CA ASN A 89 -6.35 -8.70 -5.14
C ASN A 89 -4.82 -8.62 -5.15
N PRO A 90 -4.23 -7.68 -4.38
CA PRO A 90 -2.79 -7.51 -4.38
C PRO A 90 -2.10 -8.77 -3.86
N ILE A 91 -0.89 -9.02 -4.37
CA ILE A 91 -0.04 -10.06 -3.81
C ILE A 91 0.28 -9.67 -2.37
N SER A 92 0.11 -10.62 -1.47
CA SER A 92 0.32 -10.43 -0.03
C SER A 92 1.14 -11.57 0.54
N VAL A 93 1.59 -11.38 1.78
CA VAL A 93 2.26 -12.45 2.53
C VAL A 93 1.49 -12.73 3.81
N SER A 94 1.57 -13.97 4.28
CA SER A 94 0.93 -14.36 5.53
C SER A 94 1.68 -13.79 6.73
N VAL A 95 0.94 -13.42 7.78
CA VAL A 95 1.54 -13.02 9.05
C VAL A 95 2.38 -14.16 9.68
N HIS A 96 2.12 -15.40 9.27
CA HIS A 96 2.88 -16.57 9.71
C HIS A 96 4.09 -16.86 8.81
N GLY A 97 4.29 -16.04 7.78
CA GLY A 97 5.43 -16.18 6.87
C GLY A 97 6.72 -15.60 7.43
N THR A 98 7.73 -15.56 6.57
CA THR A 98 9.08 -15.18 6.95
C THR A 98 9.55 -13.94 6.19
N VAL A 99 10.58 -13.29 6.70
CA VAL A 99 11.30 -12.21 6.01
C VAL A 99 11.75 -12.68 4.63
N ARG A 100 12.19 -13.93 4.52
CA ARG A 100 12.63 -14.52 3.27
C ARG A 100 11.51 -14.58 2.23
N ASP A 101 10.29 -14.92 2.65
CA ASP A 101 9.13 -14.94 1.75
C ASP A 101 8.90 -13.57 1.13
N ALA A 102 8.91 -12.52 1.95
CA ALA A 102 8.75 -11.15 1.46
C ALA A 102 9.91 -10.73 0.57
N ALA A 103 11.14 -11.08 0.96
CA ALA A 103 12.33 -10.73 0.20
C ALA A 103 12.32 -11.33 -1.20
N ARG A 104 11.85 -12.56 -1.34
CA ARG A 104 11.76 -13.22 -2.65
C ARG A 104 10.78 -12.49 -3.57
N ILE A 105 9.64 -12.09 -3.04
CA ILE A 105 8.61 -11.40 -3.83
C ILE A 105 9.07 -9.99 -4.20
N LEU A 106 9.52 -9.22 -3.22
CA LEU A 106 9.95 -7.83 -3.45
C LEU A 106 11.24 -7.77 -4.28
N GLY A 107 12.07 -8.79 -4.17
CA GLY A 107 13.33 -8.87 -4.93
C GLY A 107 13.12 -9.00 -6.44
N GLU A 108 11.93 -9.39 -6.89
CA GLU A 108 11.62 -9.45 -8.31
C GLU A 108 11.42 -8.05 -8.91
N GLY A 109 11.21 -7.03 -8.09
CA GLY A 109 11.22 -5.63 -8.52
C GLY A 109 9.92 -5.11 -9.13
N HIS A 110 8.84 -5.89 -9.11
CA HIS A 110 7.56 -5.46 -9.70
C HIS A 110 6.79 -4.51 -8.80
N PHE A 111 7.03 -4.59 -7.49
CA PHE A 111 6.43 -3.67 -6.50
C PHE A 111 7.35 -3.54 -5.29
N HIS A 112 7.06 -2.55 -4.44
CA HIS A 112 7.94 -2.18 -3.33
C HIS A 112 7.29 -2.32 -1.96
N ALA A 113 6.05 -2.76 -1.91
CA ALA A 113 5.31 -2.99 -0.67
C ALA A 113 4.44 -4.23 -0.81
N LEU A 114 4.30 -4.97 0.30
CA LEU A 114 3.45 -6.14 0.39
C LEU A 114 2.55 -6.00 1.60
N PRO A 115 1.23 -6.08 1.42
CA PRO A 115 0.34 -6.26 2.56
C PRO A 115 0.64 -7.58 3.26
N VAL A 116 0.51 -7.56 4.58
CA VAL A 116 0.61 -8.76 5.43
C VAL A 116 -0.78 -9.08 5.93
N VAL A 117 -1.21 -10.31 5.74
CA VAL A 117 -2.57 -10.73 6.06
C VAL A 117 -2.57 -11.90 7.05
N ASP A 118 -3.63 -11.95 7.86
CA ASP A 118 -3.99 -13.11 8.68
C ASP A 118 -5.29 -13.66 8.08
N GLY A 119 -5.16 -14.76 7.33
CA GLY A 119 -6.24 -15.20 6.47
C GLY A 119 -6.48 -14.16 5.36
N GLU A 120 -7.64 -13.52 5.39
CA GLU A 120 -7.98 -12.44 4.46
C GLU A 120 -7.82 -11.04 5.05
N ASN A 121 -7.56 -10.96 6.36
CA ASN A 121 -7.55 -9.70 7.09
C ASN A 121 -6.19 -9.02 7.03
N LEU A 122 -6.21 -7.73 6.74
CA LEU A 122 -4.99 -6.91 6.73
C LEU A 122 -4.50 -6.70 8.16
N VAL A 123 -3.26 -7.10 8.45
CA VAL A 123 -2.65 -6.93 9.77
C VAL A 123 -1.33 -6.18 9.74
N GLY A 124 -0.75 -5.96 8.58
CA GLY A 124 0.51 -5.26 8.47
C GLY A 124 0.87 -4.90 7.04
N ILE A 125 2.00 -4.25 6.89
CA ILE A 125 2.61 -3.97 5.60
C ILE A 125 4.12 -4.09 5.74
N VAL A 126 4.78 -4.62 4.73
CA VAL A 126 6.24 -4.69 4.65
C VAL A 126 6.70 -4.09 3.34
N THR A 127 7.75 -3.26 3.40
CA THR A 127 8.29 -2.58 2.24
C THR A 127 9.71 -3.04 1.95
N SER A 128 10.20 -2.73 0.76
CA SER A 128 11.60 -2.95 0.40
C SER A 128 12.53 -2.24 1.39
N THR A 129 12.15 -1.04 1.82
CA THR A 129 12.93 -0.28 2.82
C THR A 129 13.01 -1.02 4.15
N ASP A 130 11.91 -1.64 4.60
CA ASP A 130 11.92 -2.44 5.83
C ASP A 130 12.93 -3.58 5.75
N LEU A 131 13.00 -4.24 4.60
CA LEU A 131 13.94 -5.33 4.38
C LEU A 131 15.39 -4.85 4.35
N ILE A 132 15.64 -3.70 3.74
CA ILE A 132 16.97 -3.11 3.69
C ILE A 132 17.42 -2.75 5.11
N ARG A 133 16.56 -2.15 5.91
CA ARG A 133 16.85 -1.83 7.32
C ARG A 133 17.13 -3.09 8.13
N PHE A 134 16.34 -4.13 7.94
CA PHE A 134 16.57 -5.41 8.59
C PHE A 134 17.96 -5.95 8.25
N LEU A 135 18.34 -5.89 6.97
CA LEU A 135 19.64 -6.34 6.51
C LEU A 135 20.77 -5.52 7.13
N ALA A 136 20.60 -4.21 7.25
CA ALA A 136 21.61 -3.30 7.82
C ALA A 136 21.84 -3.57 9.31
N ASP A 137 20.85 -4.09 10.01
CA ASP A 137 20.90 -4.34 11.45
C ASP A 137 21.28 -5.79 11.81
N LEU A 138 21.64 -6.60 10.84
CA LEU A 138 22.08 -7.97 11.09
C LEU A 138 23.45 -8.01 11.81
#